data_45c5c4cb0bfdacc09ecc245d49dee095
#
_entry.id   45c5c4cb0bfdacc09ecc245d49dee095
#
_cell.length_a   1.000
_cell.length_b   1.000
_cell.length_c   1.000
_cell.angle_alpha   90.00
_cell.angle_beta   90.00
_cell.angle_gamma   90.00
#
_symmetry.space_group_name_H-M   'P 1'
#
loop_
_entity.id
_entity.type
_entity.pdbx_description
1 polymer ?
#
loop_
_entity_poly.entity_id
_entity_poly.type
_entity_poly.pdbx_seq_one_letter_code
_entity_poly.pdbx_strand_id
1 'polypeptide(L)'
;MRSIKETINALKNGEYDDKLTYLYSCDKNDVEKYSDRYIDVINGFEETFGKDGDIALFSAPGRTEIGGNHTDHQHGCVLAGSVNLDVISAARPNGTNTVRIQSRNYPLDVIELDSLEIREKEFDKAISLIRGVIKKFVDLGYDVKGFDAYTTSNVLKGSGLSSSAAFEVLVGTIINGLFANNEVNPIEIAKFGQFAENVYYNKPSGLMDQMASSVGSVVAIDFKSTEEPIVEKVEFDLKKHNHALCIIDSGADHADLTDEYATIPSDMKAVAGFFGKKFLREVDENEFMANIKNIRAKLNNDRAVLRAIHFFNDNKRAQEEVKALKNDDFELFKQLVKKSGQSSYMYLQNVFATSMPKNQAVSLTLALCDEILGDKGAYRVHGGGFAGTVQAFVPLDMLDEFKTKIENVLGENMCHVLSIRPVGGYELK
;
A
#
# COMPACT_ATOMS: atom_id res chain seq x y z
N MET A 1 -6.12 -20.91 -18.43
CA MET A 1 -5.51 -21.86 -17.49
C MET A 1 -4.72 -22.91 -18.25
N ARG A 2 -3.68 -23.47 -17.66
CA ARG A 2 -2.83 -24.55 -18.22
C ARG A 2 -2.57 -25.57 -17.09
N SER A 3 -2.21 -26.80 -17.45
CA SER A 3 -1.80 -27.79 -16.44
C SER A 3 -0.56 -27.31 -15.65
N ILE A 4 -0.40 -27.81 -14.44
CA ILE A 4 0.76 -27.49 -13.59
C ILE A 4 2.08 -27.70 -14.35
N LYS A 5 2.22 -28.86 -15.01
CA LYS A 5 3.44 -29.19 -15.75
C LYS A 5 3.72 -28.23 -16.92
N GLU A 6 2.68 -27.90 -17.70
CA GLU A 6 2.83 -26.95 -18.81
C GLU A 6 3.18 -25.56 -18.32
N THR A 7 2.57 -25.11 -17.21
CA THR A 7 2.84 -23.81 -16.62
C THR A 7 4.28 -23.70 -16.12
N ILE A 8 4.80 -24.72 -15.42
CA ILE A 8 6.19 -24.76 -14.97
C ILE A 8 7.15 -24.77 -16.18
N ASN A 9 6.85 -25.56 -17.23
CA ASN A 9 7.69 -25.59 -18.44
C ASN A 9 7.68 -24.23 -19.15
N ALA A 10 6.54 -23.58 -19.26
CA ALA A 10 6.41 -22.26 -19.88
C ALA A 10 7.23 -21.18 -19.10
N LEU A 11 7.21 -21.22 -17.77
CA LEU A 11 8.04 -20.33 -16.93
C LEU A 11 9.54 -20.62 -17.16
N LYS A 12 9.96 -21.88 -17.16
CA LYS A 12 11.37 -22.27 -17.40
C LYS A 12 11.87 -21.93 -18.79
N ASN A 13 10.99 -21.97 -19.78
CA ASN A 13 11.32 -21.67 -21.17
C ASN A 13 11.23 -20.16 -21.52
N GLY A 14 10.91 -19.32 -20.55
CA GLY A 14 10.83 -17.87 -20.73
C GLY A 14 9.59 -17.36 -21.46
N GLU A 15 8.53 -18.18 -21.61
CA GLU A 15 7.29 -17.75 -22.27
C GLU A 15 6.58 -16.59 -21.52
N TYR A 16 6.89 -16.41 -20.23
CA TYR A 16 6.35 -15.36 -19.39
C TYR A 16 7.31 -14.16 -19.19
N ASP A 17 8.54 -14.20 -19.72
CA ASP A 17 9.60 -13.22 -19.41
C ASP A 17 9.19 -11.79 -19.73
N ASP A 18 8.63 -11.52 -20.90
CA ASP A 18 8.19 -10.15 -21.25
C ASP A 18 7.08 -9.65 -20.32
N LYS A 19 6.16 -10.53 -19.89
CA LYS A 19 5.10 -10.19 -18.93
C LYS A 19 5.65 -9.92 -17.54
N LEU A 20 6.59 -10.75 -17.07
CA LEU A 20 7.25 -10.60 -15.78
C LEU A 20 8.12 -9.35 -15.75
N THR A 21 8.89 -9.08 -16.83
CA THR A 21 9.66 -7.84 -17.00
C THR A 21 8.76 -6.62 -16.87
N TYR A 22 7.62 -6.61 -17.57
CA TYR A 22 6.62 -5.55 -17.46
C TYR A 22 6.01 -5.47 -16.05
N LEU A 23 5.55 -6.61 -15.53
CA LEU A 23 4.86 -6.69 -14.24
C LEU A 23 5.70 -6.15 -13.08
N TYR A 24 7.00 -6.45 -13.07
CA TYR A 24 7.91 -6.07 -11.98
C TYR A 24 8.79 -4.86 -12.29
N SER A 25 8.64 -4.24 -13.48
CA SER A 25 9.51 -3.15 -13.95
C SER A 25 10.99 -3.49 -13.78
N CYS A 26 11.38 -4.74 -14.07
CA CYS A 26 12.75 -5.24 -13.90
C CYS A 26 13.49 -5.35 -15.24
N ASP A 27 14.79 -5.54 -15.17
CA ASP A 27 15.60 -5.83 -16.34
C ASP A 27 15.47 -7.32 -16.73
N LYS A 28 15.71 -7.65 -18.02
CA LYS A 28 15.58 -9.03 -18.51
C LYS A 28 16.49 -10.02 -17.76
N ASN A 29 17.63 -9.57 -17.25
CA ASN A 29 18.56 -10.42 -16.50
C ASN A 29 18.03 -10.75 -15.09
N ASP A 30 17.06 -10.01 -14.60
CA ASP A 30 16.46 -10.19 -13.27
C ASP A 30 15.17 -11.00 -13.27
N VAL A 31 14.70 -11.41 -14.45
CA VAL A 31 13.38 -12.05 -14.60
C VAL A 31 13.32 -13.43 -14.00
N GLU A 32 14.44 -14.16 -14.03
CA GLU A 32 14.56 -15.53 -13.53
C GLU A 32 14.09 -15.67 -12.07
N LYS A 33 14.47 -14.73 -11.20
CA LYS A 33 14.05 -14.73 -9.79
C LYS A 33 12.54 -14.65 -9.61
N TYR A 34 11.82 -14.02 -10.54
CA TYR A 34 10.36 -13.96 -10.50
C TYR A 34 9.74 -15.23 -11.03
N SER A 35 10.28 -15.81 -12.12
CA SER A 35 9.88 -17.11 -12.63
C SER A 35 10.05 -18.20 -11.56
N ASP A 36 11.15 -18.21 -10.84
CA ASP A 36 11.42 -19.14 -9.74
C ASP A 36 10.39 -18.99 -8.59
N ARG A 37 10.00 -17.76 -8.25
CA ARG A 37 8.95 -17.54 -7.25
C ARG A 37 7.60 -18.12 -7.66
N TYR A 38 7.23 -18.00 -8.95
CA TYR A 38 5.99 -18.62 -9.46
C TYR A 38 6.10 -20.15 -9.50
N ILE A 39 7.24 -20.71 -9.87
CA ILE A 39 7.47 -22.16 -9.81
C ILE A 39 7.35 -22.67 -8.37
N ASP A 40 7.90 -21.95 -7.42
CA ASP A 40 7.84 -22.27 -6.00
C ASP A 40 6.39 -22.21 -5.44
N VAL A 41 5.59 -21.22 -5.85
CA VAL A 41 4.17 -21.17 -5.48
C VAL A 41 3.35 -22.29 -6.12
N ILE A 42 3.67 -22.69 -7.35
CA ILE A 42 3.03 -23.81 -8.03
C ILE A 42 3.36 -25.14 -7.34
N ASN A 43 4.61 -25.35 -6.93
CA ASN A 43 5.01 -26.53 -6.18
C ASN A 43 4.27 -26.63 -4.83
N GLY A 44 4.16 -25.52 -4.08
CA GLY A 44 3.38 -25.48 -2.84
C GLY A 44 1.89 -25.74 -3.06
N PHE A 45 1.34 -25.28 -4.20
CA PHE A 45 -0.03 -25.61 -4.62
C PHE A 45 -0.19 -27.10 -4.89
N GLU A 46 0.72 -27.71 -5.65
CA GLU A 46 0.70 -29.14 -5.97
C GLU A 46 0.80 -30.01 -4.71
N GLU A 47 1.70 -29.66 -3.79
CA GLU A 47 1.86 -30.35 -2.51
C GLU A 47 0.59 -30.30 -1.64
N THR A 48 -0.12 -29.16 -1.67
CA THR A 48 -1.28 -28.93 -0.81
C THR A 48 -2.58 -29.49 -1.39
N PHE A 49 -2.80 -29.29 -2.69
CA PHE A 49 -4.08 -29.54 -3.35
C PHE A 49 -4.03 -30.60 -4.46
N GLY A 50 -2.85 -31.17 -4.71
CA GLY A 50 -2.64 -32.19 -5.73
C GLY A 50 -2.39 -31.63 -7.14
N LYS A 51 -1.95 -32.52 -8.03
CA LYS A 51 -1.43 -32.18 -9.36
C LYS A 51 -2.47 -32.13 -10.50
N ASP A 52 -3.69 -32.56 -10.23
CA ASP A 52 -4.69 -32.71 -11.29
C ASP A 52 -5.41 -31.39 -11.58
N GLY A 53 -5.62 -31.12 -12.87
CA GLY A 53 -6.34 -29.93 -13.35
C GLY A 53 -5.45 -28.75 -13.73
N ASP A 54 -6.09 -27.75 -14.35
CA ASP A 54 -5.45 -26.55 -14.81
C ASP A 54 -5.43 -25.47 -13.72
N ILE A 55 -4.36 -24.67 -13.68
CA ILE A 55 -4.18 -23.56 -12.75
C ILE A 55 -4.11 -22.23 -13.48
N ALA A 56 -4.41 -21.15 -12.78
CA ALA A 56 -4.11 -19.78 -13.16
C ALA A 56 -3.18 -19.15 -12.13
N LEU A 57 -2.37 -18.16 -12.55
CA LEU A 57 -1.42 -17.45 -11.72
C LEU A 57 -1.89 -16.01 -11.49
N PHE A 58 -1.78 -15.55 -10.27
CA PHE A 58 -2.25 -14.23 -9.85
C PHE A 58 -1.19 -13.50 -9.02
N SER A 59 -1.26 -12.18 -9.03
CA SER A 59 -0.38 -11.31 -8.27
C SER A 59 -1.11 -10.03 -7.86
N ALA A 60 -0.85 -9.55 -6.64
CA ALA A 60 -1.27 -8.22 -6.20
C ALA A 60 -0.13 -7.55 -5.41
N PRO A 61 0.23 -6.30 -5.74
CA PRO A 61 1.36 -5.61 -5.17
C PRO A 61 1.06 -5.03 -3.78
N GLY A 62 2.12 -4.84 -2.98
CA GLY A 62 2.13 -3.85 -1.93
C GLY A 62 2.12 -2.42 -2.48
N ARG A 63 2.03 -1.43 -1.61
CA ARG A 63 1.99 -0.02 -1.99
C ARG A 63 2.94 0.83 -1.16
N THR A 64 3.37 1.96 -1.72
CA THR A 64 4.08 3.03 -1.02
C THR A 64 3.23 4.30 -1.03
N GLU A 65 3.18 5.03 0.09
CA GLU A 65 2.61 6.38 0.14
C GLU A 65 3.66 7.38 -0.34
N ILE A 66 3.33 8.20 -1.34
CA ILE A 66 4.25 9.17 -1.94
C ILE A 66 3.98 10.57 -1.39
N GLY A 67 2.73 10.99 -1.32
CA GLY A 67 2.33 12.31 -0.84
C GLY A 67 0.95 12.33 -0.19
N GLY A 68 0.66 13.41 0.55
CA GLY A 68 -0.60 13.53 1.29
C GLY A 68 -0.61 12.76 2.61
N ASN A 69 0.48 12.89 3.39
CA ASN A 69 0.63 12.14 4.64
C ASN A 69 -0.51 12.47 5.63
N HIS A 70 -1.28 11.46 6.01
CA HIS A 70 -2.43 11.60 6.91
C HIS A 70 -3.53 12.58 6.45
N THR A 71 -3.67 12.81 5.15
CA THR A 71 -4.75 13.67 4.62
C THR A 71 -6.03 12.89 4.31
N ASP A 72 -5.96 11.60 4.03
CA ASP A 72 -7.04 10.71 3.63
C ASP A 72 -8.18 10.66 4.65
N HIS A 73 -7.88 10.49 5.94
CA HIS A 73 -8.89 10.46 7.01
C HIS A 73 -9.55 11.82 7.31
N GLN A 74 -9.11 12.88 6.63
CA GLN A 74 -9.73 14.22 6.60
C GLN A 74 -10.32 14.55 5.23
N HIS A 75 -10.56 13.53 4.40
CA HIS A 75 -11.11 13.64 3.05
C HIS A 75 -10.22 14.44 2.08
N GLY A 76 -8.90 14.39 2.31
CA GLY A 76 -7.90 15.07 1.50
C GLY A 76 -7.46 14.26 0.27
N CYS A 77 -6.44 14.79 -0.39
CA CYS A 77 -5.79 14.18 -1.55
C CYS A 77 -4.54 13.42 -1.12
N VAL A 78 -4.30 12.28 -1.73
CA VAL A 78 -3.10 11.46 -1.54
C VAL A 78 -2.51 11.06 -2.88
N LEU A 79 -1.21 10.76 -2.84
CA LEU A 79 -0.47 10.17 -3.95
C LEU A 79 0.20 8.89 -3.44
N ALA A 80 -0.13 7.75 -4.04
CA ALA A 80 0.42 6.44 -3.66
C ALA A 80 0.87 5.67 -4.89
N GLY A 81 1.76 4.71 -4.72
CA GLY A 81 2.27 3.89 -5.83
C GLY A 81 2.30 2.41 -5.50
N SER A 82 2.01 1.56 -6.48
CA SER A 82 2.26 0.12 -6.37
C SER A 82 3.75 -0.16 -6.44
N VAL A 83 4.21 -1.13 -5.66
CA VAL A 83 5.62 -1.53 -5.66
C VAL A 83 5.80 -2.94 -6.23
N ASN A 84 7.02 -3.29 -6.60
CA ASN A 84 7.36 -4.61 -7.15
C ASN A 84 7.47 -5.74 -6.11
N LEU A 85 7.12 -5.49 -4.86
CA LEU A 85 6.87 -6.53 -3.86
C LEU A 85 5.38 -6.87 -3.85
N ASP A 86 5.05 -8.16 -3.85
CA ASP A 86 3.68 -8.61 -4.04
C ASP A 86 3.32 -9.89 -3.27
N VAL A 87 2.05 -10.18 -3.25
CA VAL A 87 1.51 -11.49 -2.91
C VAL A 87 1.15 -12.19 -4.23
N ILE A 88 1.68 -13.38 -4.46
CA ILE A 88 1.41 -14.20 -5.66
C ILE A 88 0.64 -15.45 -5.30
N SER A 89 -0.13 -15.97 -6.24
CA SER A 89 -0.93 -17.18 -6.07
C SER A 89 -0.96 -18.06 -7.31
N ALA A 90 -1.00 -19.38 -7.08
CA ALA A 90 -1.58 -20.35 -8.01
C ALA A 90 -2.97 -20.72 -7.51
N ALA A 91 -3.98 -20.73 -8.40
CA ALA A 91 -5.35 -21.03 -8.03
C ALA A 91 -6.11 -21.77 -9.14
N ARG A 92 -7.13 -22.54 -8.74
CA ARG A 92 -8.06 -23.24 -9.66
C ARG A 92 -9.44 -23.41 -9.05
N PRO A 93 -10.53 -23.46 -9.84
CA PRO A 93 -11.82 -23.98 -9.38
C PRO A 93 -11.68 -25.43 -8.91
N ASN A 94 -12.33 -25.78 -7.79
CA ASN A 94 -12.22 -27.13 -7.21
C ASN A 94 -13.50 -27.97 -7.34
N GLY A 95 -14.53 -27.45 -8.03
CA GLY A 95 -15.79 -28.15 -8.27
C GLY A 95 -16.67 -28.33 -7.04
N THR A 96 -16.37 -27.65 -5.92
CA THR A 96 -17.12 -27.71 -4.67
C THR A 96 -17.79 -26.39 -4.34
N ASN A 97 -18.44 -26.29 -3.19
CA ASN A 97 -18.98 -25.04 -2.64
C ASN A 97 -18.08 -24.45 -1.52
N THR A 98 -16.80 -24.83 -1.52
CA THR A 98 -15.86 -24.49 -0.46
C THR A 98 -14.64 -23.77 -1.06
N VAL A 99 -14.28 -22.60 -0.53
CA VAL A 99 -13.04 -21.90 -0.84
C VAL A 99 -11.97 -22.33 0.15
N ARG A 100 -10.80 -22.73 -0.36
CA ARG A 100 -9.63 -23.12 0.44
C ARG A 100 -8.42 -22.31 0.01
N ILE A 101 -7.86 -21.53 0.94
CA ILE A 101 -6.65 -20.73 0.67
C ILE A 101 -5.56 -21.12 1.68
N GLN A 102 -4.45 -21.61 1.15
CA GLN A 102 -3.25 -21.90 1.93
C GLN A 102 -2.23 -20.80 1.71
N SER A 103 -2.03 -19.95 2.69
CA SER A 103 -0.90 -19.03 2.71
C SER A 103 0.32 -19.73 3.31
N ARG A 104 1.49 -19.60 2.70
CA ARG A 104 2.72 -20.22 3.19
C ARG A 104 2.98 -19.89 4.65
N ASN A 105 3.25 -20.87 5.49
CA ASN A 105 3.50 -20.77 6.93
C ASN A 105 2.29 -20.35 7.78
N TYR A 106 1.07 -20.39 7.24
CA TYR A 106 -0.16 -20.12 7.97
C TYR A 106 -1.08 -21.33 7.91
N PRO A 107 -2.06 -21.43 8.82
CA PRO A 107 -3.12 -22.44 8.73
C PRO A 107 -3.92 -22.29 7.42
N LEU A 108 -4.52 -23.40 6.97
CA LEU A 108 -5.45 -23.41 5.85
C LEU A 108 -6.73 -22.67 6.23
N ASP A 109 -7.07 -21.63 5.45
CA ASP A 109 -8.37 -20.96 5.55
C ASP A 109 -9.40 -21.71 4.71
N VAL A 110 -10.56 -22.03 5.33
CA VAL A 110 -11.65 -22.78 4.71
C VAL A 110 -12.96 -22.01 4.87
N ILE A 111 -13.64 -21.70 3.76
CA ILE A 111 -14.88 -20.91 3.76
C ILE A 111 -15.94 -21.65 2.94
N GLU A 112 -17.05 -21.97 3.62
CA GLU A 112 -18.26 -22.47 2.96
C GLU A 112 -19.03 -21.28 2.35
N LEU A 113 -19.34 -21.36 1.06
CA LEU A 113 -20.01 -20.28 0.33
C LEU A 113 -21.49 -20.11 0.72
N ASP A 114 -22.09 -21.12 1.35
CA ASP A 114 -23.46 -21.04 1.88
C ASP A 114 -23.56 -20.17 3.15
N SER A 115 -22.46 -19.74 3.74
CA SER A 115 -22.41 -19.03 5.01
C SER A 115 -21.35 -17.93 4.97
N LEU A 116 -21.75 -16.79 4.43
CA LEU A 116 -20.88 -15.61 4.26
C LEU A 116 -21.17 -14.49 5.29
N GLU A 117 -21.90 -14.76 6.33
CA GLU A 117 -22.20 -13.80 7.39
C GLU A 117 -20.94 -13.46 8.19
N ILE A 118 -20.97 -12.27 8.83
CA ILE A 118 -19.90 -11.81 9.73
C ILE A 118 -19.82 -12.78 10.93
N ARG A 119 -18.60 -13.14 11.30
CA ARG A 119 -18.32 -14.00 12.44
C ARG A 119 -17.33 -13.33 13.37
N GLU A 120 -17.76 -12.86 14.51
CA GLU A 120 -16.89 -12.15 15.48
C GLU A 120 -15.64 -12.95 15.88
N LYS A 121 -15.74 -14.29 15.95
CA LYS A 121 -14.58 -15.17 16.21
C LYS A 121 -13.50 -15.15 15.11
N GLU A 122 -13.82 -14.59 13.95
CA GLU A 122 -12.92 -14.42 12.81
C GLU A 122 -12.33 -13.01 12.72
N PHE A 123 -12.72 -12.06 13.59
CA PHE A 123 -12.11 -10.74 13.66
C PHE A 123 -10.59 -10.85 13.82
N ASP A 124 -9.87 -9.92 13.24
CA ASP A 124 -8.40 -9.87 13.20
C ASP A 124 -7.71 -11.09 12.55
N LYS A 125 -8.45 -11.87 11.73
CA LYS A 125 -7.93 -13.04 11.02
C LYS A 125 -8.11 -12.93 9.50
N ALA A 126 -7.17 -13.48 8.74
CA ALA A 126 -7.19 -13.46 7.26
C ALA A 126 -8.49 -14.05 6.67
N ILE A 127 -9.05 -15.07 7.29
CA ILE A 127 -10.30 -15.71 6.85
C ILE A 127 -11.47 -14.72 6.75
N SER A 128 -11.53 -13.71 7.63
CA SER A 128 -12.58 -12.69 7.59
C SER A 128 -12.43 -11.78 6.36
N LEU A 129 -11.20 -11.41 6.00
CA LEU A 129 -10.92 -10.64 4.78
C LEU A 129 -11.37 -11.40 3.54
N ILE A 130 -11.02 -12.68 3.44
CA ILE A 130 -11.42 -13.54 2.31
C ILE A 130 -12.95 -13.59 2.22
N ARG A 131 -13.64 -13.84 3.34
CA ARG A 131 -15.12 -13.92 3.41
C ARG A 131 -15.76 -12.61 2.96
N GLY A 132 -15.26 -11.46 3.42
CA GLY A 132 -15.77 -10.14 3.06
C GLY A 132 -15.62 -9.82 1.57
N VAL A 133 -14.48 -10.16 0.97
CA VAL A 133 -14.27 -9.99 -0.48
C VAL A 133 -15.21 -10.89 -1.28
N ILE A 134 -15.31 -12.19 -0.94
CA ILE A 134 -16.26 -13.13 -1.59
C ILE A 134 -17.68 -12.58 -1.52
N LYS A 135 -18.11 -12.11 -0.34
CA LYS A 135 -19.47 -11.56 -0.13
C LYS A 135 -19.78 -10.43 -1.12
N LYS A 136 -18.84 -9.53 -1.39
CA LYS A 136 -19.04 -8.43 -2.33
C LYS A 136 -19.25 -8.91 -3.77
N PHE A 137 -18.53 -9.93 -4.22
CA PHE A 137 -18.77 -10.53 -5.54
C PHE A 137 -20.15 -11.19 -5.62
N VAL A 138 -20.54 -11.95 -4.60
CA VAL A 138 -21.86 -12.59 -4.53
C VAL A 138 -22.99 -11.55 -4.50
N ASP A 139 -22.82 -10.44 -3.75
CA ASP A 139 -23.80 -9.35 -3.69
C ASP A 139 -24.01 -8.63 -5.03
N LEU A 140 -22.99 -8.63 -5.89
CA LEU A 140 -23.10 -8.13 -7.28
C LEU A 140 -23.68 -9.16 -8.26
N GLY A 141 -24.02 -10.36 -7.80
CA GLY A 141 -24.65 -11.40 -8.60
C GLY A 141 -23.67 -12.29 -9.36
N TYR A 142 -22.36 -12.25 -9.07
CA TYR A 142 -21.41 -13.19 -9.64
C TYR A 142 -21.57 -14.58 -9.02
N ASP A 143 -21.55 -15.61 -9.88
CA ASP A 143 -21.69 -17.02 -9.48
C ASP A 143 -20.34 -17.58 -8.99
N VAL A 144 -19.90 -17.12 -7.82
CA VAL A 144 -18.65 -17.58 -7.20
C VAL A 144 -18.79 -19.04 -6.78
N LYS A 145 -17.86 -19.88 -7.24
CA LYS A 145 -17.77 -21.29 -6.86
C LYS A 145 -16.56 -21.54 -5.95
N GLY A 146 -16.48 -22.74 -5.38
CA GLY A 146 -15.32 -23.16 -4.62
C GLY A 146 -14.05 -23.19 -5.48
N PHE A 147 -12.96 -22.76 -4.86
CA PHE A 147 -11.64 -22.79 -5.47
C PHE A 147 -10.55 -23.08 -4.43
N ASP A 148 -9.44 -23.58 -4.93
CA ASP A 148 -8.22 -23.77 -4.16
C ASP A 148 -7.20 -22.70 -4.58
N ALA A 149 -6.48 -22.14 -3.61
CA ALA A 149 -5.39 -21.20 -3.86
C ALA A 149 -4.24 -21.43 -2.88
N TYR A 150 -3.02 -21.39 -3.38
CA TYR A 150 -1.81 -21.35 -2.57
C TYR A 150 -1.10 -20.01 -2.79
N THR A 151 -0.72 -19.32 -1.71
CA THR A 151 -0.17 -17.97 -1.79
C THR A 151 1.19 -17.85 -1.10
N THR A 152 2.06 -17.00 -1.64
CA THR A 152 3.29 -16.53 -1.00
C THR A 152 3.42 -15.03 -1.12
N SER A 153 4.06 -14.40 -0.13
CA SER A 153 4.26 -12.95 -0.09
C SER A 153 5.72 -12.60 0.13
N ASN A 154 6.20 -11.59 -0.59
CA ASN A 154 7.43 -10.87 -0.26
C ASN A 154 7.17 -9.41 0.14
N VAL A 155 5.91 -9.01 0.29
CA VAL A 155 5.56 -7.72 0.89
C VAL A 155 6.01 -7.71 2.34
N LEU A 156 6.90 -6.79 2.67
CA LEU A 156 7.53 -6.72 3.99
C LEU A 156 6.50 -6.38 5.07
N LYS A 157 6.46 -7.18 6.13
CA LYS A 157 5.57 -6.92 7.27
C LYS A 157 6.13 -5.78 8.12
N GLY A 158 5.26 -4.89 8.59
CA GLY A 158 5.68 -3.77 9.44
C GLY A 158 6.38 -2.62 8.71
N SER A 159 6.68 -2.75 7.42
CA SER A 159 7.39 -1.75 6.63
C SER A 159 6.51 -0.64 6.06
N GLY A 160 5.24 -0.60 6.41
CA GLY A 160 4.28 0.35 5.82
C GLY A 160 3.93 0.08 4.34
N LEU A 161 4.22 -1.10 3.79
CA LEU A 161 3.90 -1.47 2.39
C LEU A 161 2.53 -2.15 2.23
N SER A 162 1.75 -2.26 3.29
CA SER A 162 0.36 -2.78 3.33
C SER A 162 0.17 -4.19 2.75
N SER A 163 0.70 -5.18 3.47
CA SER A 163 0.51 -6.59 3.09
C SER A 163 -0.95 -7.06 3.18
N SER A 164 -1.78 -6.46 4.06
CA SER A 164 -3.22 -6.77 4.14
C SER A 164 -3.95 -6.38 2.87
N ALA A 165 -3.79 -5.13 2.42
CA ALA A 165 -4.44 -4.66 1.18
C ALA A 165 -3.99 -5.46 -0.05
N ALA A 166 -2.69 -5.82 -0.14
CA ALA A 166 -2.19 -6.68 -1.20
C ALA A 166 -2.88 -8.06 -1.20
N PHE A 167 -3.10 -8.64 -0.01
CA PHE A 167 -3.80 -9.92 0.12
C PHE A 167 -5.29 -9.81 -0.24
N GLU A 168 -5.98 -8.78 0.22
CA GLU A 168 -7.39 -8.51 -0.13
C GLU A 168 -7.58 -8.33 -1.65
N VAL A 169 -6.71 -7.53 -2.27
CA VAL A 169 -6.70 -7.31 -3.72
C VAL A 169 -6.37 -8.60 -4.46
N LEU A 170 -5.44 -9.44 -3.95
CA LEU A 170 -5.15 -10.74 -4.53
C LEU A 170 -6.39 -11.63 -4.55
N VAL A 171 -7.11 -11.75 -3.42
CA VAL A 171 -8.35 -12.55 -3.35
C VAL A 171 -9.40 -12.03 -4.35
N GLY A 172 -9.58 -10.71 -4.42
CA GLY A 172 -10.47 -10.09 -5.41
C GLY A 172 -10.05 -10.39 -6.86
N THR A 173 -8.74 -10.33 -7.14
CA THR A 173 -8.18 -10.64 -8.46
C THR A 173 -8.37 -12.10 -8.84
N ILE A 174 -8.20 -13.03 -7.90
CA ILE A 174 -8.45 -14.48 -8.13
C ILE A 174 -9.92 -14.70 -8.50
N ILE A 175 -10.86 -14.16 -7.71
CA ILE A 175 -12.30 -14.34 -7.96
C ILE A 175 -12.69 -13.69 -9.29
N ASN A 176 -12.17 -12.48 -9.57
CA ASN A 176 -12.41 -11.78 -10.84
C ASN A 176 -11.94 -12.60 -12.05
N GLY A 177 -10.75 -13.21 -11.98
CA GLY A 177 -10.21 -14.04 -13.06
C GLY A 177 -10.94 -15.37 -13.24
N LEU A 178 -11.27 -16.05 -12.13
CA LEU A 178 -11.87 -17.38 -12.16
C LEU A 178 -13.39 -17.37 -12.46
N PHE A 179 -14.13 -16.35 -11.98
CA PHE A 179 -15.60 -16.38 -11.97
C PHE A 179 -16.28 -15.14 -12.54
N ALA A 180 -15.54 -14.07 -12.83
CA ALA A 180 -16.09 -12.82 -13.33
C ALA A 180 -15.42 -12.35 -14.64
N ASN A 181 -14.70 -13.21 -15.37
CA ASN A 181 -14.06 -12.93 -16.66
C ASN A 181 -13.20 -11.65 -16.69
N ASN A 182 -12.66 -11.23 -15.54
CA ASN A 182 -11.96 -9.96 -15.34
C ASN A 182 -12.82 -8.70 -15.63
N GLU A 183 -14.14 -8.77 -15.46
CA GLU A 183 -15.07 -7.66 -15.71
C GLU A 183 -15.14 -6.66 -14.57
N VAL A 184 -14.79 -7.05 -13.33
CA VAL A 184 -14.77 -6.14 -12.18
C VAL A 184 -13.55 -5.23 -12.29
N ASN A 185 -13.79 -3.92 -12.33
CA ASN A 185 -12.69 -2.97 -12.46
C ASN A 185 -11.85 -2.85 -11.17
N PRO A 186 -10.58 -2.40 -11.26
CA PRO A 186 -9.68 -2.31 -10.11
C PRO A 186 -10.21 -1.44 -8.96
N ILE A 187 -10.96 -0.37 -9.23
CA ILE A 187 -11.51 0.50 -8.19
C ILE A 187 -12.54 -0.25 -7.34
N GLU A 188 -13.38 -1.05 -7.96
CA GLU A 188 -14.36 -1.86 -7.24
C GLU A 188 -13.66 -2.96 -6.41
N ILE A 189 -12.62 -3.62 -6.94
CA ILE A 189 -11.84 -4.59 -6.16
C ILE A 189 -11.24 -3.93 -4.93
N ALA A 190 -10.70 -2.70 -5.05
CA ALA A 190 -10.19 -1.94 -3.91
C ALA A 190 -11.27 -1.67 -2.87
N LYS A 191 -12.47 -1.26 -3.28
CA LYS A 191 -13.62 -1.05 -2.38
C LYS A 191 -14.06 -2.34 -1.70
N PHE A 192 -13.96 -3.49 -2.36
CA PHE A 192 -14.28 -4.78 -1.75
C PHE A 192 -13.26 -5.14 -0.65
N GLY A 193 -11.97 -4.88 -0.89
CA GLY A 193 -10.93 -5.06 0.13
C GLY A 193 -11.20 -4.17 1.35
N GLN A 194 -11.43 -2.87 1.16
CA GLN A 194 -11.76 -1.96 2.25
C GLN A 194 -13.02 -2.38 3.01
N PHE A 195 -14.06 -2.81 2.31
CA PHE A 195 -15.27 -3.35 2.95
C PHE A 195 -14.96 -4.57 3.82
N ALA A 196 -14.13 -5.49 3.32
CA ALA A 196 -13.71 -6.66 4.08
C ALA A 196 -12.93 -6.26 5.34
N GLU A 197 -12.01 -5.30 5.23
CA GLU A 197 -11.22 -4.81 6.37
C GLU A 197 -12.09 -4.10 7.41
N ASN A 198 -12.99 -3.22 6.98
CA ASN A 198 -13.81 -2.42 7.89
C ASN A 198 -14.94 -3.21 8.54
N VAL A 199 -15.56 -4.15 7.82
CA VAL A 199 -16.81 -4.81 8.26
C VAL A 199 -16.57 -6.22 8.76
N TYR A 200 -15.68 -6.98 8.13
CA TYR A 200 -15.41 -8.39 8.46
C TYR A 200 -14.21 -8.58 9.38
N TYR A 201 -13.14 -7.79 9.13
CA TYR A 201 -11.93 -7.85 9.95
C TYR A 201 -12.03 -6.98 11.22
N ASN A 202 -12.99 -6.01 11.22
CA ASN A 202 -13.25 -5.07 12.31
C ASN A 202 -12.15 -4.04 12.55
N LYS A 203 -11.46 -3.62 11.49
CA LYS A 203 -10.42 -2.58 11.54
C LYS A 203 -10.80 -1.41 10.64
N PRO A 204 -11.15 -0.23 11.21
CA PRO A 204 -11.42 0.96 10.42
C PRO A 204 -10.19 1.37 9.61
N SER A 205 -10.28 1.35 8.30
CA SER A 205 -9.20 1.74 7.38
C SER A 205 -9.70 2.69 6.30
N GLY A 206 -8.77 3.53 5.79
CA GLY A 206 -8.96 4.28 4.56
C GLY A 206 -8.95 3.37 3.33
N LEU A 207 -9.15 3.96 2.15
CA LEU A 207 -9.20 3.23 0.88
C LEU A 207 -7.89 3.34 0.08
N MET A 208 -6.91 4.14 0.53
CA MET A 208 -5.67 4.42 -0.20
C MET A 208 -4.89 3.14 -0.51
N ASP A 209 -4.75 2.26 0.46
CA ASP A 209 -3.92 1.08 0.39
C ASP A 209 -4.42 0.09 -0.67
N GLN A 210 -5.71 -0.24 -0.57
CA GLN A 210 -6.37 -1.13 -1.54
C GLN A 210 -6.41 -0.51 -2.93
N MET A 211 -6.63 0.81 -3.03
CA MET A 211 -6.69 1.51 -4.31
C MET A 211 -5.34 1.47 -5.01
N ALA A 212 -4.25 1.80 -4.31
CA ALA A 212 -2.92 1.75 -4.89
C ALA A 212 -2.53 0.31 -5.28
N SER A 213 -2.79 -0.69 -4.43
CA SER A 213 -2.53 -2.10 -4.73
C SER A 213 -3.34 -2.60 -5.95
N SER A 214 -4.59 -2.17 -6.09
CA SER A 214 -5.49 -2.68 -7.12
C SER A 214 -5.32 -2.02 -8.50
N VAL A 215 -5.09 -0.70 -8.53
CA VAL A 215 -5.01 0.09 -9.78
C VAL A 215 -3.65 -0.02 -10.45
N GLY A 216 -2.58 -0.01 -9.67
CA GLY A 216 -1.21 -0.05 -10.20
C GLY A 216 -0.66 1.31 -10.59
N SER A 217 0.64 1.36 -10.89
CA SER A 217 1.40 2.58 -11.18
C SER A 217 1.38 3.57 -9.98
N VAL A 218 1.47 4.86 -10.26
CA VAL A 218 1.19 5.90 -9.27
C VAL A 218 -0.28 6.30 -9.39
N VAL A 219 -0.96 6.45 -8.26
CA VAL A 219 -2.39 6.74 -8.18
C VAL A 219 -2.58 8.00 -7.35
N ALA A 220 -3.19 9.01 -7.96
CA ALA A 220 -3.69 10.19 -7.27
C ALA A 220 -5.15 9.95 -6.86
N ILE A 221 -5.46 10.17 -5.59
CA ILE A 221 -6.79 9.93 -5.06
C ILE A 221 -7.27 11.19 -4.34
N ASP A 222 -8.43 11.73 -4.72
CA ASP A 222 -9.13 12.77 -3.98
C ASP A 222 -10.32 12.15 -3.23
N PHE A 223 -10.23 12.13 -1.91
CA PHE A 223 -11.25 11.60 -1.00
C PHE A 223 -12.33 12.60 -0.62
N LYS A 224 -12.55 13.66 -1.42
CA LYS A 224 -13.65 14.62 -1.16
C LYS A 224 -15.00 13.90 -0.97
N SER A 225 -15.24 12.83 -1.73
CA SER A 225 -16.25 11.81 -1.45
C SER A 225 -15.53 10.49 -1.18
N THR A 226 -15.79 9.87 -0.02
CA THR A 226 -15.26 8.53 0.30
C THR A 226 -16.02 7.40 -0.38
N GLU A 227 -17.30 7.65 -0.74
CA GLU A 227 -18.14 6.70 -1.47
C GLU A 227 -17.75 6.64 -2.95
N GLU A 228 -17.43 7.82 -3.53
CA GLU A 228 -17.03 7.98 -4.93
C GLU A 228 -15.74 8.82 -4.99
N PRO A 229 -14.58 8.27 -4.60
CA PRO A 229 -13.32 8.99 -4.71
C PRO A 229 -12.95 9.23 -6.17
N ILE A 230 -12.33 10.36 -6.44
CA ILE A 230 -11.76 10.63 -7.77
C ILE A 230 -10.39 9.95 -7.79
N VAL A 231 -10.24 8.99 -8.70
CA VAL A 231 -9.02 8.19 -8.84
C VAL A 231 -8.40 8.45 -10.20
N GLU A 232 -7.16 8.87 -10.21
CA GLU A 232 -6.40 9.12 -11.43
C GLU A 232 -5.09 8.33 -11.42
N LYS A 233 -4.89 7.48 -12.42
CA LYS A 233 -3.63 6.79 -12.64
C LYS A 233 -2.63 7.73 -13.30
N VAL A 234 -1.45 7.88 -12.71
CA VAL A 234 -0.34 8.67 -13.22
C VAL A 234 0.77 7.70 -13.64
N GLU A 235 1.07 7.65 -14.92
CA GLU A 235 2.20 6.85 -15.40
C GLU A 235 3.51 7.51 -15.00
N PHE A 236 4.35 6.76 -14.31
CA PHE A 236 5.61 7.26 -13.80
C PHE A 236 6.66 6.15 -13.77
N ASP A 237 7.84 6.45 -14.31
CA ASP A 237 8.97 5.56 -14.35
C ASP A 237 10.23 6.24 -13.76
N LEU A 238 10.60 5.84 -12.55
CA LEU A 238 11.78 6.36 -11.85
C LEU A 238 13.08 6.13 -12.60
N LYS A 239 13.20 5.04 -13.38
CA LYS A 239 14.40 4.74 -14.16
C LYS A 239 14.68 5.81 -15.25
N LYS A 240 13.63 6.38 -15.83
CA LYS A 240 13.78 7.49 -16.81
C LYS A 240 14.42 8.73 -16.18
N HIS A 241 14.25 8.90 -14.87
CA HIS A 241 14.85 10.00 -14.11
C HIS A 241 16.15 9.60 -13.41
N ASN A 242 16.73 8.44 -13.74
CA ASN A 242 17.93 7.90 -13.11
C ASN A 242 17.84 7.81 -11.58
N HIS A 243 16.67 7.45 -11.04
CA HIS A 243 16.44 7.28 -9.62
C HIS A 243 15.84 5.90 -9.30
N ALA A 244 16.06 5.46 -8.06
CA ALA A 244 15.40 4.32 -7.44
C ALA A 244 14.54 4.78 -6.26
N LEU A 245 13.50 4.02 -5.95
CA LEU A 245 12.74 4.15 -4.71
C LEU A 245 13.39 3.26 -3.65
N CYS A 246 13.74 3.83 -2.49
CA CYS A 246 14.21 3.07 -1.34
C CYS A 246 13.21 3.21 -0.19
N ILE A 247 12.88 2.10 0.44
CA ILE A 247 12.18 2.06 1.72
C ILE A 247 13.19 1.58 2.76
N ILE A 248 13.45 2.42 3.75
CA ILE A 248 14.43 2.19 4.81
C ILE A 248 13.69 1.85 6.10
N ASP A 249 13.89 0.66 6.63
CA ASP A 249 13.41 0.30 7.95
C ASP A 249 14.29 0.99 9.01
N SER A 250 13.69 1.79 9.87
CA SER A 250 14.41 2.51 10.92
C SER A 250 14.80 1.62 12.11
N GLY A 251 14.32 0.38 12.15
CA GLY A 251 14.51 -0.55 13.26
C GLY A 251 13.65 -0.24 14.50
N ALA A 252 12.71 0.71 14.39
CA ALA A 252 11.80 1.03 15.50
C ALA A 252 10.57 0.11 15.47
N ASP A 253 10.20 -0.42 16.64
CA ASP A 253 9.00 -1.22 16.80
C ASP A 253 7.72 -0.35 16.81
N HIS A 254 6.66 -0.85 16.19
CA HIS A 254 5.32 -0.25 16.20
C HIS A 254 4.48 -0.65 17.42
N ALA A 255 5.00 -1.52 18.27
CA ALA A 255 4.28 -1.97 19.46
C ALA A 255 3.93 -0.75 20.35
N ASP A 256 2.69 -0.73 20.85
CA ASP A 256 2.19 0.28 21.78
C ASP A 256 2.06 1.73 21.25
N LEU A 257 2.06 1.94 19.92
CA LEU A 257 1.90 3.28 19.32
C LEU A 257 0.47 3.61 18.85
N THR A 258 -0.49 2.74 19.08
CA THR A 258 -1.89 2.91 18.66
C THR A 258 -2.48 4.24 19.14
N ASP A 259 -2.20 4.63 20.37
CA ASP A 259 -2.68 5.89 20.95
C ASP A 259 -2.10 7.11 20.24
N GLU A 260 -0.81 7.08 19.87
CA GLU A 260 -0.16 8.18 19.13
C GLU A 260 -0.78 8.34 17.73
N TYR A 261 -1.02 7.23 17.01
CA TYR A 261 -1.74 7.25 15.73
C TYR A 261 -3.14 7.84 15.85
N ALA A 262 -3.90 7.46 16.87
CA ALA A 262 -5.26 7.93 17.10
C ALA A 262 -5.33 9.43 17.40
N THR A 263 -4.24 10.03 17.92
CA THR A 263 -4.19 11.47 18.18
C THR A 263 -4.24 12.31 16.92
N ILE A 264 -3.72 11.83 15.78
CA ILE A 264 -3.66 12.62 14.53
C ILE A 264 -5.08 12.94 14.02
N PRO A 265 -5.93 11.96 13.69
CA PRO A 265 -7.29 12.27 13.26
C PRO A 265 -8.12 12.98 14.33
N SER A 266 -7.87 12.70 15.61
CA SER A 266 -8.58 13.35 16.73
C SER A 266 -8.28 14.85 16.79
N ASP A 267 -7.01 15.24 16.72
CA ASP A 267 -6.60 16.65 16.72
C ASP A 267 -7.18 17.40 15.51
N MET A 268 -7.10 16.82 14.32
CA MET A 268 -7.64 17.43 13.10
C MET A 268 -9.17 17.57 13.16
N LYS A 269 -9.89 16.56 13.67
CA LYS A 269 -11.35 16.63 13.87
C LYS A 269 -11.74 17.68 14.89
N ALA A 270 -10.94 17.87 15.94
CA ALA A 270 -11.20 18.92 16.94
C ALA A 270 -11.16 20.33 16.31
N VAL A 271 -10.20 20.56 15.39
CA VAL A 271 -10.14 21.82 14.63
C VAL A 271 -11.33 21.97 13.67
N ALA A 272 -11.69 20.91 12.91
CA ALA A 272 -12.87 20.94 12.05
C ALA A 272 -14.15 21.21 12.86
N GLY A 273 -14.27 20.59 14.04
CA GLY A 273 -15.40 20.79 14.98
C GLY A 273 -15.53 22.21 15.50
N PHE A 274 -14.42 22.99 15.57
CA PHE A 274 -14.49 24.43 15.89
C PHE A 274 -15.38 25.20 14.90
N PHE A 275 -15.38 24.79 13.62
CA PHE A 275 -16.17 25.36 12.53
C PHE A 275 -17.51 24.62 12.32
N GLY A 276 -17.92 23.70 13.20
CA GLY A 276 -19.11 22.90 13.05
C GLY A 276 -19.02 21.87 11.91
N LYS A 277 -17.80 21.49 11.49
CA LYS A 277 -17.51 20.53 10.41
C LYS A 277 -17.02 19.20 10.98
N LYS A 278 -17.13 18.14 10.18
CA LYS A 278 -16.65 16.80 10.55
C LYS A 278 -15.18 16.60 10.14
N PHE A 279 -14.79 17.18 9.01
CA PHE A 279 -13.48 17.00 8.40
C PHE A 279 -12.86 18.34 7.98
N LEU A 280 -11.54 18.46 8.00
CA LEU A 280 -10.83 19.68 7.60
C LEU A 280 -11.05 20.04 6.13
N ARG A 281 -11.35 19.05 5.24
CA ARG A 281 -11.68 19.29 3.84
C ARG A 281 -12.91 20.21 3.66
N GLU A 282 -13.80 20.27 4.64
CA GLU A 282 -15.01 21.08 4.61
C GLU A 282 -14.79 22.52 5.15
N VAL A 283 -13.61 22.81 5.70
CA VAL A 283 -13.25 24.08 6.30
C VAL A 283 -12.52 24.95 5.26
N ASP A 284 -12.92 26.23 5.15
CA ASP A 284 -12.16 27.19 4.35
C ASP A 284 -10.84 27.53 5.03
N GLU A 285 -9.74 27.44 4.29
CA GLU A 285 -8.38 27.63 4.83
C GLU A 285 -8.13 29.08 5.29
N ASN A 286 -8.69 30.09 4.58
CA ASN A 286 -8.53 31.49 4.99
C ASN A 286 -9.31 31.75 6.29
N GLU A 287 -10.49 31.15 6.43
CA GLU A 287 -11.26 31.20 7.65
C GLU A 287 -10.51 30.53 8.81
N PHE A 288 -9.89 29.37 8.58
CA PHE A 288 -9.03 28.69 9.55
C PHE A 288 -7.88 29.59 9.98
N MET A 289 -7.12 30.16 9.03
CA MET A 289 -5.96 31.02 9.33
C MET A 289 -6.37 32.26 10.11
N ALA A 290 -7.49 32.88 9.79
CA ALA A 290 -7.99 34.06 10.50
C ALA A 290 -8.44 33.75 11.95
N ASN A 291 -8.77 32.50 12.24
CA ASN A 291 -9.29 32.07 13.55
C ASN A 291 -8.28 31.33 14.43
N ILE A 292 -7.02 31.19 14.06
CA ILE A 292 -6.01 30.45 14.84
C ILE A 292 -5.97 30.88 16.31
N LYS A 293 -6.01 32.18 16.60
CA LYS A 293 -6.05 32.71 17.98
C LYS A 293 -7.24 32.15 18.78
N ASN A 294 -8.42 32.12 18.16
CA ASN A 294 -9.65 31.65 18.81
C ASN A 294 -9.66 30.13 18.98
N ILE A 295 -9.16 29.40 17.98
CA ILE A 295 -9.00 27.95 18.03
C ILE A 295 -8.07 27.56 19.18
N ARG A 296 -6.89 28.19 19.28
CA ARG A 296 -5.95 27.98 20.38
C ARG A 296 -6.58 28.23 21.75
N ALA A 297 -7.30 29.33 21.89
CA ALA A 297 -8.00 29.67 23.14
C ALA A 297 -9.06 28.64 23.53
N LYS A 298 -9.81 28.10 22.54
CA LYS A 298 -10.90 27.15 22.79
C LYS A 298 -10.39 25.72 23.02
N LEU A 299 -9.43 25.26 22.20
CA LEU A 299 -8.97 23.88 22.25
C LEU A 299 -7.84 23.68 23.27
N ASN A 300 -7.10 24.73 23.62
CA ASN A 300 -5.87 24.69 24.43
C ASN A 300 -4.90 23.58 23.92
N ASN A 301 -4.78 23.45 22.59
CA ASN A 301 -4.01 22.41 21.93
C ASN A 301 -3.33 22.98 20.67
N ASP A 302 -2.09 23.42 20.78
CA ASP A 302 -1.30 23.97 19.67
C ASP A 302 -0.95 22.89 18.64
N ARG A 303 -0.78 21.64 19.07
CA ARG A 303 -0.52 20.50 18.17
C ARG A 303 -1.68 20.28 17.19
N ALA A 304 -2.93 20.42 17.64
CA ALA A 304 -4.09 20.32 16.75
C ALA A 304 -4.06 21.40 15.64
N VAL A 305 -3.66 22.63 15.99
CA VAL A 305 -3.50 23.72 15.01
C VAL A 305 -2.38 23.41 14.02
N LEU A 306 -1.22 22.93 14.49
CA LEU A 306 -0.11 22.53 13.62
C LEU A 306 -0.52 21.41 12.65
N ARG A 307 -1.22 20.40 13.13
CA ARG A 307 -1.74 19.29 12.31
C ARG A 307 -2.76 19.76 11.26
N ALA A 308 -3.59 20.77 11.58
CA ALA A 308 -4.48 21.37 10.60
C ALA A 308 -3.70 22.17 9.53
N ILE A 309 -2.65 22.91 9.90
CA ILE A 309 -1.74 23.58 8.95
C ILE A 309 -1.09 22.54 8.03
N HIS A 310 -0.62 21.42 8.60
CA HIS A 310 -0.08 20.32 7.80
C HIS A 310 -1.10 19.83 6.77
N PHE A 311 -2.34 19.55 7.22
CA PHE A 311 -3.41 19.06 6.33
C PHE A 311 -3.63 19.98 5.14
N PHE A 312 -3.85 21.29 5.36
CA PHE A 312 -4.12 22.23 4.26
C PHE A 312 -2.94 22.30 3.28
N ASN A 313 -1.71 22.31 3.79
CA ASN A 313 -0.51 22.36 2.97
C ASN A 313 -0.28 21.06 2.21
N ASP A 314 -0.40 19.91 2.87
CA ASP A 314 -0.07 18.61 2.26
C ASP A 314 -1.16 18.14 1.29
N ASN A 315 -2.41 18.49 1.55
CA ASN A 315 -3.53 18.29 0.62
C ASN A 315 -3.32 19.02 -0.72
N LYS A 316 -2.76 20.24 -0.71
CA LYS A 316 -2.38 20.97 -1.94
C LYS A 316 -1.15 20.37 -2.59
N ARG A 317 -0.14 20.03 -1.76
CA ARG A 317 1.14 19.49 -2.20
C ARG A 317 0.98 18.17 -2.96
N ALA A 318 0.11 17.26 -2.47
CA ALA A 318 -0.20 16.03 -3.19
C ALA A 318 -0.72 16.29 -4.61
N GLN A 319 -1.54 17.33 -4.80
CA GLN A 319 -2.02 17.74 -6.13
C GLN A 319 -0.91 18.38 -6.98
N GLU A 320 0.02 19.10 -6.37
CA GLU A 320 1.18 19.68 -7.04
C GLU A 320 2.19 18.59 -7.46
N GLU A 321 2.39 17.57 -6.63
CA GLU A 321 3.18 16.37 -6.95
C GLU A 321 2.63 15.65 -8.19
N VAL A 322 1.31 15.47 -8.27
CA VAL A 322 0.64 14.91 -9.48
C VAL A 322 0.93 15.76 -10.72
N LYS A 323 0.82 17.08 -10.61
CA LYS A 323 1.10 18.00 -11.74
C LYS A 323 2.56 17.94 -12.16
N ALA A 324 3.47 17.89 -11.20
CA ALA A 324 4.91 17.77 -11.47
C ALA A 324 5.22 16.48 -12.25
N LEU A 325 4.68 15.33 -11.80
CA LEU A 325 4.86 14.05 -12.50
C LEU A 325 4.28 14.06 -13.92
N LYS A 326 3.07 14.62 -14.12
CA LYS A 326 2.44 14.72 -15.44
C LYS A 326 3.20 15.63 -16.41
N ASN A 327 3.87 16.64 -15.88
CA ASN A 327 4.67 17.57 -16.66
C ASN A 327 6.12 17.12 -16.83
N ASP A 328 6.46 15.90 -16.37
CA ASP A 328 7.84 15.36 -16.38
C ASP A 328 8.85 16.23 -15.60
N ASP A 329 8.35 17.02 -14.62
CA ASP A 329 9.16 17.91 -13.76
C ASP A 329 9.56 17.17 -12.47
N PHE A 330 10.52 16.27 -12.61
CA PHE A 330 10.99 15.45 -11.49
C PHE A 330 11.74 16.26 -10.42
N GLU A 331 12.38 17.36 -10.80
CA GLU A 331 13.06 18.24 -9.84
C GLU A 331 12.04 18.93 -8.91
N LEU A 332 10.95 19.44 -9.47
CA LEU A 332 9.86 19.99 -8.66
C LEU A 332 9.24 18.90 -7.78
N PHE A 333 9.02 17.69 -8.33
CA PHE A 333 8.50 16.56 -7.56
C PHE A 333 9.38 16.25 -6.33
N LYS A 334 10.70 16.14 -6.49
CA LYS A 334 11.64 15.92 -5.37
C LYS A 334 11.54 17.01 -4.30
N GLN A 335 11.45 18.28 -4.73
CA GLN A 335 11.28 19.40 -3.79
C GLN A 335 9.97 19.30 -3.01
N LEU A 336 8.88 18.89 -3.65
CA LEU A 336 7.57 18.71 -3.00
C LEU A 336 7.61 17.56 -1.99
N VAL A 337 8.24 16.43 -2.33
CA VAL A 337 8.46 15.30 -1.40
C VAL A 337 9.25 15.75 -0.16
N LYS A 338 10.36 16.49 -0.33
CA LYS A 338 11.13 17.03 0.81
C LYS A 338 10.29 17.98 1.66
N LYS A 339 9.50 18.86 1.04
CA LYS A 339 8.59 19.77 1.76
C LYS A 339 7.49 19.00 2.52
N SER A 340 6.97 17.91 1.97
CA SER A 340 6.03 17.01 2.67
C SER A 340 6.70 16.39 3.90
N GLY A 341 7.91 15.88 3.77
CA GLY A 341 8.70 15.35 4.88
C GLY A 341 8.96 16.38 5.98
N GLN A 342 9.35 17.61 5.61
CA GLN A 342 9.52 18.72 6.55
C GLN A 342 8.21 19.08 7.26
N SER A 343 7.10 19.12 6.52
CA SER A 343 5.77 19.38 7.09
C SER A 343 5.34 18.27 8.05
N SER A 344 5.62 17.01 7.74
CA SER A 344 5.40 15.88 8.63
C SER A 344 6.21 16.02 9.92
N TYR A 345 7.49 16.39 9.82
CA TYR A 345 8.34 16.60 10.99
C TYR A 345 7.89 17.80 11.85
N MET A 346 7.67 18.96 11.23
CA MET A 346 7.44 20.23 11.94
C MET A 346 6.01 20.41 12.41
N TYR A 347 5.01 19.98 11.62
CA TYR A 347 3.60 20.29 11.85
C TYR A 347 2.77 19.08 12.22
N LEU A 348 2.86 17.99 11.45
CA LEU A 348 2.15 16.75 11.78
C LEU A 348 2.72 16.08 13.03
N GLN A 349 4.03 16.13 13.19
CA GLN A 349 4.78 15.58 14.33
C GLN A 349 4.57 14.07 14.48
N ASN A 350 4.73 13.34 13.38
CA ASN A 350 4.61 11.88 13.34
C ASN A 350 5.94 11.16 13.09
N VAL A 351 7.08 11.79 13.37
CA VAL A 351 8.41 11.17 13.16
C VAL A 351 8.96 10.48 14.40
N PHE A 352 8.44 10.79 15.58
CA PHE A 352 8.69 10.08 16.83
C PHE A 352 7.50 10.23 17.78
N ALA A 353 7.32 9.25 18.67
CA ALA A 353 6.27 9.29 19.69
C ALA A 353 6.65 10.22 20.84
N THR A 354 5.74 11.11 21.22
CA THR A 354 5.96 12.03 22.36
C THR A 354 6.03 11.30 23.69
N SER A 355 5.41 10.14 23.79
CA SER A 355 5.48 9.21 24.92
C SER A 355 6.87 8.57 25.09
N MET A 356 7.67 8.49 24.01
CA MET A 356 9.00 7.90 24.00
C MET A 356 10.05 8.83 23.37
N PRO A 357 10.36 9.99 23.99
CA PRO A 357 11.14 11.06 23.35
C PRO A 357 12.59 10.70 23.05
N LYS A 358 13.11 9.61 23.59
CA LYS A 358 14.47 9.10 23.29
C LYS A 358 14.49 8.13 22.11
N ASN A 359 13.35 7.58 21.71
CA ASN A 359 13.24 6.63 20.59
C ASN A 359 12.94 7.40 19.31
N GLN A 360 13.97 7.83 18.62
CA GLN A 360 13.87 8.70 17.44
C GLN A 360 14.52 8.05 16.20
N ALA A 361 14.31 6.76 16.00
CA ALA A 361 14.93 6.02 14.90
C ALA A 361 14.56 6.58 13.53
N VAL A 362 13.28 6.97 13.31
CA VAL A 362 12.84 7.62 12.07
C VAL A 362 13.54 8.96 11.87
N SER A 363 13.65 9.80 12.93
CA SER A 363 14.37 11.09 12.86
C SER A 363 15.85 10.88 12.51
N LEU A 364 16.51 9.88 13.11
CA LEU A 364 17.90 9.54 12.81
C LEU A 364 18.04 9.09 11.35
N THR A 365 17.14 8.22 10.87
CA THR A 365 17.14 7.76 9.48
C THR A 365 16.95 8.91 8.49
N LEU A 366 16.05 9.86 8.78
CA LEU A 366 15.87 11.08 7.99
C LEU A 366 17.14 11.94 7.94
N ALA A 367 17.82 12.11 9.07
CA ALA A 367 19.09 12.85 9.14
C ALA A 367 20.18 12.16 8.31
N LEU A 368 20.29 10.83 8.34
CA LEU A 368 21.22 10.08 7.50
C LEU A 368 20.89 10.26 6.01
N CYS A 369 19.61 10.23 5.63
CA CYS A 369 19.20 10.50 4.26
C CYS A 369 19.60 11.91 3.81
N ASP A 370 19.42 12.93 4.66
CA ASP A 370 19.80 14.30 4.38
C ASP A 370 21.31 14.44 4.13
N GLU A 371 22.13 13.93 5.03
CA GLU A 371 23.60 13.97 4.94
C GLU A 371 24.14 13.24 3.70
N ILE A 372 23.51 12.13 3.29
CA ILE A 372 24.00 11.35 2.15
C ILE A 372 23.50 11.92 0.82
N LEU A 373 22.22 12.28 0.74
CA LEU A 373 21.56 12.66 -0.51
C LEU A 373 21.64 14.16 -0.82
N GLY A 374 21.63 15.01 0.21
CA GLY A 374 21.57 16.47 0.06
C GLY A 374 20.41 16.91 -0.85
N ASP A 375 20.73 17.67 -1.91
CA ASP A 375 19.74 18.11 -2.91
C ASP A 375 19.60 17.16 -4.11
N LYS A 376 20.43 16.10 -4.20
CA LYS A 376 20.38 15.16 -5.32
C LYS A 376 19.18 14.22 -5.25
N GLY A 377 18.79 13.79 -4.03
CA GLY A 377 17.63 12.94 -3.79
C GLY A 377 16.51 13.64 -3.04
N ALA A 378 15.48 12.86 -2.70
CA ALA A 378 14.39 13.32 -1.84
C ALA A 378 14.06 12.21 -0.83
N TYR A 379 13.57 12.59 0.35
CA TYR A 379 13.25 11.65 1.43
C TYR A 379 12.18 12.24 2.33
N ARG A 380 11.43 11.34 2.98
CA ARG A 380 10.40 11.70 3.96
C ARG A 380 10.06 10.49 4.85
N VAL A 381 9.38 10.75 5.98
CA VAL A 381 8.72 9.67 6.72
C VAL A 381 7.71 8.96 5.82
N HIS A 382 7.61 7.65 5.92
CA HIS A 382 6.75 6.81 5.10
C HIS A 382 5.58 6.25 5.91
N GLY A 383 4.35 6.36 5.38
CA GLY A 383 3.15 5.86 6.03
C GLY A 383 2.80 6.60 7.32
N GLY A 384 2.34 5.86 8.33
CA GLY A 384 1.85 6.44 9.60
C GLY A 384 2.89 7.19 10.42
N GLY A 385 4.16 6.86 10.29
CA GLY A 385 5.24 7.48 11.08
C GLY A 385 5.37 6.92 12.50
N PHE A 386 5.85 7.74 13.45
CA PHE A 386 6.20 7.44 14.83
C PHE A 386 7.27 6.36 15.01
N ALA A 387 7.23 5.32 14.22
CA ALA A 387 8.18 4.23 14.05
C ALA A 387 8.16 3.79 12.57
N GLY A 388 8.80 2.66 12.25
CA GLY A 388 8.75 2.04 10.92
C GLY A 388 9.71 2.66 9.93
N THR A 389 9.23 3.18 8.82
CA THR A 389 10.07 3.37 7.64
C THR A 389 10.20 4.83 7.18
N VAL A 390 11.30 5.07 6.44
CA VAL A 390 11.56 6.28 5.66
C VAL A 390 11.55 5.91 4.18
N GLN A 391 10.94 6.76 3.36
CA GLN A 391 10.98 6.68 1.91
C GLN A 391 12.06 7.60 1.36
N ALA A 392 12.85 7.13 0.40
CA ALA A 392 13.84 7.95 -0.29
C ALA A 392 13.81 7.69 -1.80
N PHE A 393 13.97 8.77 -2.58
CA PHE A 393 14.21 8.76 -4.03
C PHE A 393 15.71 9.00 -4.23
N VAL A 394 16.44 7.96 -4.60
CA VAL A 394 17.90 7.92 -4.60
C VAL A 394 18.42 7.90 -6.04
N PRO A 395 19.34 8.80 -6.43
CA PRO A 395 20.00 8.72 -7.74
C PRO A 395 20.68 7.36 -7.93
N LEU A 396 20.56 6.77 -9.12
CA LEU A 396 21.12 5.42 -9.40
C LEU A 396 22.65 5.38 -9.25
N ASP A 397 23.36 6.46 -9.55
CA ASP A 397 24.79 6.58 -9.38
C ASP A 397 25.25 6.67 -7.91
N MET A 398 24.31 6.93 -6.99
CA MET A 398 24.54 6.96 -5.54
C MET A 398 23.99 5.74 -4.80
N LEU A 399 23.24 4.86 -5.48
CA LEU A 399 22.42 3.84 -4.83
C LEU A 399 23.21 2.86 -3.96
N ASP A 400 24.32 2.34 -4.48
CA ASP A 400 25.16 1.38 -3.74
C ASP A 400 25.83 2.03 -2.53
N GLU A 401 26.34 3.26 -2.69
CA GLU A 401 26.93 4.02 -1.60
C GLU A 401 25.89 4.36 -0.54
N PHE A 402 24.70 4.82 -0.98
CA PHE A 402 23.58 5.14 -0.10
C PHE A 402 23.18 3.92 0.75
N LYS A 403 22.91 2.79 0.07
CA LYS A 403 22.53 1.55 0.75
C LYS A 403 23.59 1.14 1.76
N THR A 404 24.87 1.12 1.37
CA THR A 404 25.98 0.74 2.25
C THR A 404 26.05 1.64 3.48
N LYS A 405 25.97 2.96 3.30
CA LYS A 405 26.02 3.92 4.43
C LYS A 405 24.85 3.77 5.38
N ILE A 406 23.64 3.57 4.87
CA ILE A 406 22.44 3.36 5.68
C ILE A 406 22.56 2.05 6.45
N GLU A 407 22.93 0.95 5.81
CA GLU A 407 23.01 -0.37 6.44
C GLU A 407 24.18 -0.49 7.44
N ASN A 408 25.25 0.26 7.25
CA ASN A 408 26.34 0.35 8.25
C ASN A 408 25.88 0.96 9.59
N VAL A 409 24.82 1.77 9.58
CA VAL A 409 24.28 2.39 10.81
C VAL A 409 23.07 1.64 11.34
N LEU A 410 22.14 1.24 10.47
CA LEU A 410 20.86 0.66 10.88
C LEU A 410 20.88 -0.88 10.93
N GLY A 411 21.83 -1.53 10.24
CA GLY A 411 21.94 -2.98 10.12
C GLY A 411 21.73 -3.49 8.71
N GLU A 412 22.09 -4.72 8.47
CA GLU A 412 21.96 -5.39 7.18
C GLU A 412 20.48 -5.55 6.79
N ASN A 413 20.19 -5.41 5.50
CA ASN A 413 18.85 -5.54 4.91
C ASN A 413 17.82 -4.50 5.40
N MET A 414 18.26 -3.37 5.94
CA MET A 414 17.36 -2.27 6.34
C MET A 414 16.99 -1.34 5.18
N CYS A 415 17.72 -1.36 4.06
CA CYS A 415 17.43 -0.56 2.87
C CYS A 415 16.92 -1.41 1.71
N HIS A 416 15.62 -1.31 1.43
CA HIS A 416 14.96 -2.06 0.37
C HIS A 416 14.82 -1.21 -0.88
N VAL A 417 15.45 -1.65 -1.99
CA VAL A 417 15.35 -0.98 -3.29
C VAL A 417 14.14 -1.52 -4.03
N LEU A 418 13.23 -0.64 -4.38
CA LEU A 418 11.95 -0.97 -5.01
C LEU A 418 11.79 -0.28 -6.37
N SER A 419 10.84 -0.77 -7.15
CA SER A 419 10.38 -0.16 -8.39
C SER A 419 8.88 0.12 -8.30
N ILE A 420 8.40 1.14 -9.02
CA ILE A 420 6.96 1.35 -9.23
C ILE A 420 6.47 0.31 -10.23
N ARG A 421 5.46 -0.45 -9.83
CA ARG A 421 4.85 -1.50 -10.64
C ARG A 421 3.74 -0.91 -11.51
N PRO A 422 3.72 -1.12 -12.85
CA PRO A 422 2.79 -0.46 -13.75
C PRO A 422 1.33 -0.92 -13.63
N VAL A 423 1.10 -2.10 -13.05
CA VAL A 423 -0.22 -2.71 -12.89
C VAL A 423 -0.45 -3.15 -11.45
N GLY A 424 -1.71 -3.12 -11.02
CA GLY A 424 -2.14 -3.60 -9.71
C GLY A 424 -2.38 -5.11 -9.66
N GLY A 425 -3.57 -5.52 -9.17
CA GLY A 425 -3.99 -6.91 -9.23
C GLY A 425 -3.95 -7.46 -10.66
N TYR A 426 -3.31 -8.59 -10.88
CA TYR A 426 -3.02 -9.11 -12.23
C TYR A 426 -3.14 -10.62 -12.31
N GLU A 427 -3.79 -11.11 -13.37
CA GLU A 427 -3.77 -12.52 -13.76
C GLU A 427 -2.67 -12.71 -14.81
N LEU A 428 -1.67 -13.55 -14.52
CA LEU A 428 -0.56 -13.85 -15.44
C LEU A 428 -1.00 -14.91 -16.44
N LYS A 429 -1.35 -14.47 -17.65
CA LYS A 429 -1.84 -15.32 -18.77
C LYS A 429 -0.79 -15.56 -19.81
#